data_bd6b32ed5ec2317e8cd5b3fdeb03a16d
#
_entry.id   bd6b32ed5ec2317e8cd5b3fdeb03a16d
#
_cell.length_a   1.000
_cell.length_b   1.000
_cell.length_c   1.000
_cell.angle_alpha   90.00
_cell.angle_beta   90.00
_cell.angle_gamma   90.00
#
_symmetry.space_group_name_H-M   'P 1'
#
loop_
_entity.id
_entity.type
_entity.pdbx_description
1 polymer ?
#
loop_
_entity_poly.entity_id
_entity_poly.type
_entity_poly.pdbx_seq_one_letter_code
_entity_poly.pdbx_strand_id
1 'polypeptide(L)'
;LAQTSSLKNIERKRRKIERELGSLRFCVHDTDRRAWDAFVLWKRAALEEQGNSGFLTDAWLNAVIEDIRDTQTAEFSGAFSTLYAGDTLVAAHFGMCSRTVWHWWFPTYSSDYQKYSPGLILLLFCIEHAAEAGFSELDFGRGTQRYKRELSNAQRNLCEGAIIDAGTLGGGARALR
;
A
#
# COMPACT_ATOMS: atom_id res chain seq x y z
N LEU A 1 11.57 16.56 14.97
CA LEU A 1 12.50 15.65 15.67
C LEU A 1 12.09 14.17 15.52
N ALA A 2 10.81 13.79 15.70
CA ALA A 2 10.35 12.40 15.52
C ALA A 2 10.51 11.91 14.08
N GLN A 3 10.16 12.72 13.09
CA GLN A 3 10.29 12.41 11.67
C GLN A 3 11.74 12.11 11.26
N THR A 4 12.69 12.89 11.76
CA THR A 4 14.12 12.70 11.48
C THR A 4 14.66 11.38 12.09
N SER A 5 14.19 10.97 13.27
CA SER A 5 14.62 9.73 13.92
C SER A 5 14.07 8.50 13.20
N SER A 6 12.83 8.56 12.71
CA SER A 6 12.20 7.48 11.95
C SER A 6 12.88 7.27 10.61
N LEU A 7 13.16 8.33 9.87
CA LEU A 7 13.91 8.25 8.61
C LEU A 7 15.31 7.64 8.81
N LYS A 8 16.06 8.11 9.82
CA LYS A 8 17.38 7.53 10.14
C LYS A 8 17.31 6.03 10.45
N ASN A 9 16.25 5.59 11.15
CA ASN A 9 16.08 4.17 11.45
C ASN A 9 15.76 3.35 10.19
N ILE A 10 14.92 3.87 9.29
CA ILE A 10 14.60 3.19 8.02
C ILE A 10 15.85 3.11 7.15
N GLU A 11 16.62 4.19 7.03
CA GLU A 11 17.89 4.21 6.30
C GLU A 11 18.93 3.23 6.88
N ARG A 12 19.00 3.08 8.20
CA ARG A 12 19.86 2.09 8.83
C ARG A 12 19.43 0.66 8.46
N LYS A 13 18.13 0.39 8.41
CA LYS A 13 17.57 -0.91 8.00
C LYS A 13 17.79 -1.17 6.51
N ARG A 14 17.65 -0.13 5.67
CA ARG A 14 17.98 -0.18 4.24
C ARG A 14 19.42 -0.64 4.01
N ARG A 15 20.40 -0.01 4.65
CA ARG A 15 21.80 -0.43 4.55
C ARG A 15 22.04 -1.84 5.09
N LYS A 16 21.27 -2.25 6.11
CA LYS A 16 21.38 -3.59 6.68
C LYS A 16 20.92 -4.66 5.72
N ILE A 17 19.75 -4.47 5.10
CA ILE A 17 19.20 -5.45 4.15
C ILE A 17 20.08 -5.53 2.89
N GLU A 18 20.58 -4.40 2.39
CA GLU A 18 21.52 -4.38 1.26
C GLU A 18 22.81 -5.17 1.53
N ARG A 19 23.37 -5.03 2.73
CA ARG A 19 24.57 -5.76 3.10
C ARG A 19 24.34 -7.26 3.25
N GLU A 20 23.16 -7.67 3.74
CA GLU A 20 22.87 -9.07 4.10
C GLU A 20 22.21 -9.86 2.97
N LEU A 21 21.46 -9.21 2.07
CA LEU A 21 20.68 -9.86 1.00
C LEU A 21 21.05 -9.41 -0.42
N GLY A 22 21.83 -8.33 -0.56
CA GLY A 22 22.20 -7.77 -1.85
C GLY A 22 21.54 -6.43 -2.15
N SER A 23 21.92 -5.84 -3.28
CA SER A 23 21.44 -4.52 -3.70
C SER A 23 19.91 -4.45 -3.80
N LEU A 24 19.35 -3.31 -3.41
CA LEU A 24 17.92 -3.08 -3.52
C LEU A 24 17.56 -2.65 -4.94
N ARG A 25 16.49 -3.26 -5.46
CA ARG A 25 15.88 -2.90 -6.74
C ARG A 25 14.41 -2.57 -6.51
N PHE A 26 14.05 -1.34 -6.76
CA PHE A 26 12.68 -0.85 -6.75
C PHE A 26 12.12 -0.89 -8.17
N CYS A 27 10.89 -1.36 -8.31
CA CYS A 27 10.18 -1.40 -9.57
C CYS A 27 8.80 -0.77 -9.40
N VAL A 28 8.48 0.22 -10.21
CA VAL A 28 7.14 0.81 -10.35
C VAL A 28 6.45 0.15 -11.53
N HIS A 29 5.16 -0.16 -11.41
CA HIS A 29 4.40 -0.88 -12.44
C HIS A 29 5.05 -2.24 -12.79
N ASP A 30 5.40 -3.01 -11.76
CA ASP A 30 5.95 -4.34 -11.95
C ASP A 30 4.91 -5.26 -12.61
N THR A 31 5.30 -5.93 -13.69
CA THR A 31 4.44 -6.84 -14.46
C THR A 31 4.72 -8.31 -14.16
N ASP A 32 5.65 -8.63 -13.26
CA ASP A 32 5.96 -10.01 -12.90
C ASP A 32 4.76 -10.64 -12.18
N ARG A 33 4.17 -11.64 -12.83
CA ARG A 33 3.04 -12.39 -12.29
C ARG A 33 3.38 -13.09 -10.96
N ARG A 34 4.60 -13.57 -10.79
CA ARG A 34 5.04 -14.20 -9.53
C ARG A 34 5.09 -13.21 -8.38
N ALA A 35 5.51 -11.97 -8.66
CA ALA A 35 5.49 -10.90 -7.66
C ALA A 35 4.05 -10.55 -7.26
N TRP A 36 3.13 -10.52 -8.22
CA TRP A 36 1.71 -10.31 -7.96
C TRP A 36 1.10 -11.43 -7.12
N ASP A 37 1.36 -12.69 -7.45
CA ASP A 37 0.86 -13.84 -6.70
C ASP A 37 1.39 -13.85 -5.25
N ALA A 38 2.67 -13.49 -5.05
CA ALA A 38 3.25 -13.33 -3.72
C ALA A 38 2.60 -12.17 -2.95
N PHE A 39 2.36 -11.02 -3.59
CA PHE A 39 1.63 -9.90 -3.01
C PHE A 39 0.25 -10.32 -2.51
N VAL A 40 -0.53 -11.01 -3.33
CA VAL A 40 -1.88 -11.49 -2.98
C VAL A 40 -1.82 -12.43 -1.78
N LEU A 41 -0.88 -13.39 -1.80
CA LEU A 41 -0.68 -14.34 -0.70
C LEU A 41 -0.36 -13.63 0.62
N TRP A 42 0.64 -12.75 0.62
CA TRP A 42 1.04 -12.01 1.83
C TRP A 42 -0.05 -11.08 2.34
N LYS A 43 -0.79 -10.45 1.41
CA LYS A 43 -1.87 -9.54 1.80
C LYS A 43 -3.04 -10.29 2.40
N ARG A 44 -3.40 -11.45 1.87
CA ARG A 44 -4.43 -12.32 2.47
C ARG A 44 -4.05 -12.75 3.87
N ALA A 45 -2.84 -13.27 4.06
CA ALA A 45 -2.35 -13.68 5.38
C ALA A 45 -2.41 -12.53 6.40
N ALA A 46 -1.94 -11.34 6.03
CA ALA A 46 -1.98 -10.16 6.90
C ALA A 46 -3.41 -9.68 7.24
N LEU A 47 -4.37 -9.86 6.33
CA LEU A 47 -5.77 -9.52 6.58
C LEU A 47 -6.48 -10.55 7.47
N GLU A 48 -6.18 -11.82 7.29
CA GLU A 48 -6.68 -12.91 8.14
C GLU A 48 -6.24 -12.73 9.58
N GLU A 49 -4.97 -12.39 9.82
CA GLU A 49 -4.44 -12.06 11.16
C GLU A 49 -5.17 -10.87 11.80
N GLN A 50 -5.71 -9.95 11.01
CA GLN A 50 -6.48 -8.79 11.47
C GLN A 50 -7.99 -9.06 11.61
N GLY A 51 -8.44 -10.30 11.35
CA GLY A 51 -9.86 -10.68 11.39
C GLY A 51 -10.68 -10.23 10.17
N ASN A 52 -10.02 -9.81 9.09
CA ASN A 52 -10.64 -9.32 7.85
C ASN A 52 -10.56 -10.37 6.73
N SER A 53 -11.01 -11.58 6.98
CA SER A 53 -10.88 -12.73 6.06
C SER A 53 -11.68 -12.59 4.74
N GLY A 54 -12.68 -11.70 4.65
CA GLY A 54 -13.51 -11.52 3.45
C GLY A 54 -12.86 -10.71 2.33
N PHE A 55 -11.87 -9.89 2.63
CA PHE A 55 -11.20 -9.06 1.63
C PHE A 55 -10.20 -9.88 0.81
N LEU A 56 -10.21 -9.75 -0.51
CA LEU A 56 -9.43 -10.56 -1.47
C LEU A 56 -9.84 -12.06 -1.55
N THR A 57 -10.93 -12.48 -0.91
CA THR A 57 -11.52 -13.81 -1.14
C THR A 57 -12.67 -13.74 -2.13
N ASP A 58 -13.31 -12.58 -2.26
CA ASP A 58 -14.42 -12.37 -3.18
C ASP A 58 -13.92 -12.27 -4.63
N ALA A 59 -14.43 -13.13 -5.51
CA ALA A 59 -14.01 -13.20 -6.92
C ALA A 59 -14.20 -11.87 -7.66
N TRP A 60 -15.30 -11.15 -7.39
CA TRP A 60 -15.57 -9.86 -8.02
C TRP A 60 -14.57 -8.79 -7.59
N LEU A 61 -14.15 -8.78 -6.31
CA LEU A 61 -13.19 -7.81 -5.81
C LEU A 61 -11.80 -8.07 -6.38
N ASN A 62 -11.41 -9.35 -6.50
CA ASN A 62 -10.16 -9.72 -7.16
C ASN A 62 -10.14 -9.26 -8.62
N ALA A 63 -11.26 -9.46 -9.36
CA ALA A 63 -11.38 -8.99 -10.73
C ALA A 63 -11.23 -7.45 -10.83
N VAL A 64 -11.88 -6.70 -9.95
CA VAL A 64 -11.74 -5.22 -9.90
C VAL A 64 -10.31 -4.79 -9.62
N ILE A 65 -9.62 -5.46 -8.69
CA ILE A 65 -8.22 -5.14 -8.36
C ILE A 65 -7.29 -5.45 -9.54
N GLU A 66 -7.51 -6.55 -10.24
CA GLU A 66 -6.75 -6.89 -11.46
C GLU A 66 -7.04 -5.90 -12.59
N ASP A 67 -8.29 -5.51 -12.80
CA ASP A 67 -8.65 -4.47 -13.78
C ASP A 67 -7.99 -3.12 -13.47
N ILE A 68 -7.99 -2.72 -12.19
CA ILE A 68 -7.29 -1.50 -11.76
C ILE A 68 -5.79 -1.62 -12.03
N ARG A 69 -5.16 -2.75 -11.68
CA ARG A 69 -3.72 -2.98 -11.93
C ARG A 69 -3.36 -2.83 -13.39
N ASP A 70 -4.20 -3.39 -14.26
CA ASP A 70 -3.95 -3.45 -15.70
C ASP A 70 -4.37 -2.15 -16.42
N THR A 71 -5.09 -1.26 -15.73
CA THR A 71 -5.48 0.05 -16.28
C THR A 71 -4.30 1.01 -16.27
N GLN A 72 -3.97 1.55 -17.44
CA GLN A 72 -2.90 2.54 -17.63
C GLN A 72 -3.41 3.63 -18.59
N THR A 73 -3.91 4.73 -18.02
CA THR A 73 -4.36 5.90 -18.78
C THR A 73 -3.68 7.17 -18.26
N ALA A 74 -3.81 8.29 -18.97
CA ALA A 74 -3.25 9.58 -18.54
C ALA A 74 -3.91 10.12 -17.25
N GLU A 75 -5.16 9.76 -17.01
CA GLU A 75 -5.95 10.29 -15.88
C GLU A 75 -5.98 9.33 -14.69
N PHE A 76 -5.77 8.04 -14.92
CA PHE A 76 -5.85 7.00 -13.90
C PHE A 76 -5.01 5.80 -14.27
N SER A 77 -4.25 5.28 -13.30
CA SER A 77 -3.50 4.03 -13.46
C SER A 77 -3.45 3.23 -12.16
N GLY A 78 -3.41 1.91 -12.28
CA GLY A 78 -2.98 1.05 -11.20
C GLY A 78 -1.46 1.17 -11.01
N ALA A 79 -1.00 1.08 -9.76
CA ALA A 79 0.42 1.13 -9.41
C ALA A 79 0.78 -0.09 -8.57
N PHE A 80 1.35 -1.11 -9.21
CA PHE A 80 1.92 -2.27 -8.51
C PHE A 80 3.42 -2.08 -8.39
N SER A 81 3.90 -1.80 -7.20
CA SER A 81 5.30 -1.50 -6.91
C SER A 81 5.93 -2.61 -6.08
N THR A 82 7.17 -2.96 -6.38
CA THR A 82 7.90 -4.04 -5.73
C THR A 82 9.28 -3.60 -5.26
N LEU A 83 9.77 -4.26 -4.22
CA LEU A 83 11.12 -4.11 -3.70
C LEU A 83 11.79 -5.49 -3.65
N TYR A 84 12.92 -5.61 -4.31
CA TYR A 84 13.78 -6.77 -4.26
C TYR A 84 15.07 -6.44 -3.51
N ALA A 85 15.61 -7.44 -2.81
CA ALA A 85 16.95 -7.41 -2.26
C ALA A 85 17.75 -8.56 -2.91
N GLY A 86 18.74 -8.24 -3.75
CA GLY A 86 19.24 -9.19 -4.73
C GLY A 86 18.12 -9.67 -5.64
N ASP A 87 17.94 -10.98 -5.75
CA ASP A 87 16.87 -11.62 -6.54
C ASP A 87 15.60 -11.92 -5.73
N THR A 88 15.59 -11.56 -4.45
CA THR A 88 14.51 -11.91 -3.53
C THR A 88 13.49 -10.77 -3.43
N LEU A 89 12.23 -11.03 -3.74
CA LEU A 89 11.12 -10.12 -3.46
C LEU A 89 10.90 -10.02 -1.96
N VAL A 90 11.01 -8.82 -1.39
CA VAL A 90 10.90 -8.58 0.07
C VAL A 90 9.69 -7.77 0.47
N ALA A 91 9.18 -6.90 -0.41
CA ALA A 91 7.96 -6.13 -0.19
C ALA A 91 7.27 -5.81 -1.51
N ALA A 92 5.97 -5.59 -1.44
CA ALA A 92 5.16 -5.13 -2.55
C ALA A 92 4.07 -4.17 -2.06
N HIS A 93 3.61 -3.32 -2.97
CA HIS A 93 2.53 -2.37 -2.74
C HIS A 93 1.64 -2.34 -3.97
N PHE A 94 0.34 -2.34 -3.76
CA PHE A 94 -0.63 -2.04 -4.79
C PHE A 94 -1.45 -0.81 -4.41
N GLY A 95 -1.60 0.11 -5.33
CA GLY A 95 -2.38 1.33 -5.18
C GLY A 95 -2.86 1.86 -6.52
N MET A 96 -3.26 3.11 -6.53
CA MET A 96 -3.81 3.80 -7.69
C MET A 96 -3.16 5.17 -7.83
N CYS A 97 -3.00 5.63 -9.06
CA CYS A 97 -2.55 6.98 -9.37
C CYS A 97 -3.65 7.72 -10.14
N SER A 98 -3.93 8.95 -9.72
CA SER A 98 -4.52 9.96 -10.59
C SER A 98 -3.39 10.79 -11.22
N ARG A 99 -3.73 11.85 -11.98
CA ARG A 99 -2.71 12.74 -12.58
C ARG A 99 -1.72 13.34 -11.58
N THR A 100 -2.15 13.56 -10.33
CA THR A 100 -1.40 14.33 -9.34
C THR A 100 -1.27 13.63 -7.99
N VAL A 101 -2.02 12.57 -7.74
CA VAL A 101 -2.05 11.87 -6.45
C VAL A 101 -1.76 10.41 -6.65
N TRP A 102 -0.83 9.88 -5.87
CA TRP A 102 -0.59 8.45 -5.77
C TRP A 102 -1.15 7.94 -4.44
N HIS A 103 -2.08 6.99 -4.49
CA HIS A 103 -2.70 6.39 -3.31
C HIS A 103 -1.94 5.15 -2.85
N TRP A 104 -1.36 5.24 -1.64
CA TRP A 104 -0.69 4.16 -0.93
C TRP A 104 -1.73 3.26 -0.26
N TRP A 105 -2.25 2.29 -1.03
CA TRP A 105 -3.45 1.55 -0.61
C TRP A 105 -3.13 0.24 0.11
N PHE A 106 -2.48 -0.72 -0.54
CA PHE A 106 -2.21 -2.06 -0.04
C PHE A 106 -0.73 -2.38 0.06
N PRO A 107 0.00 -1.86 1.06
CA PRO A 107 1.36 -2.34 1.31
C PRO A 107 1.35 -3.73 1.95
N THR A 108 2.34 -4.54 1.60
CA THR A 108 2.61 -5.84 2.23
C THR A 108 4.09 -6.20 2.09
N TYR A 109 4.52 -7.23 2.80
CA TYR A 109 5.91 -7.70 2.75
C TYR A 109 5.99 -9.17 3.18
N SER A 110 7.08 -9.85 2.83
CA SER A 110 7.37 -11.18 3.34
C SER A 110 7.72 -11.15 4.82
N SER A 111 7.05 -11.96 5.62
CA SER A 111 7.30 -12.10 7.07
C SER A 111 8.74 -12.49 7.39
N ASP A 112 9.40 -13.25 6.51
CA ASP A 112 10.79 -13.70 6.67
C ASP A 112 11.77 -12.53 6.80
N TYR A 113 11.42 -11.38 6.23
CA TYR A 113 12.25 -10.17 6.20
C TYR A 113 11.74 -9.05 7.11
N GLN A 114 10.76 -9.32 7.97
CA GLN A 114 10.13 -8.35 8.87
C GLN A 114 11.15 -7.56 9.71
N LYS A 115 12.25 -8.17 10.14
CA LYS A 115 13.32 -7.51 10.93
C LYS A 115 13.94 -6.29 10.23
N TYR A 116 13.87 -6.22 8.90
CA TYR A 116 14.37 -5.09 8.10
C TYR A 116 13.31 -4.02 7.84
N SER A 117 12.03 -4.28 8.17
CA SER A 117 10.90 -3.40 7.84
C SER A 117 10.82 -3.04 6.34
N PRO A 118 10.81 -4.04 5.45
CA PRO A 118 10.94 -3.80 4.00
C PRO A 118 9.77 -2.99 3.44
N GLY A 119 8.57 -3.06 4.04
CA GLY A 119 7.44 -2.21 3.65
C GLY A 119 7.68 -0.71 3.88
N LEU A 120 8.45 -0.34 4.93
CA LEU A 120 8.83 1.06 5.15
C LEU A 120 9.95 1.51 4.20
N ILE A 121 10.86 0.61 3.85
CA ILE A 121 11.89 0.87 2.84
C ILE A 121 11.21 1.08 1.47
N LEU A 122 10.27 0.22 1.09
CA LEU A 122 9.48 0.38 -0.12
C LEU A 122 8.75 1.72 -0.16
N LEU A 123 8.13 2.13 0.97
CA LEU A 123 7.46 3.41 1.08
C LEU A 123 8.40 4.59 0.80
N LEU A 124 9.66 4.55 1.29
CA LEU A 124 10.64 5.61 0.99
C LEU A 124 10.94 5.68 -0.52
N PHE A 125 11.13 4.54 -1.18
CA PHE A 125 11.30 4.52 -2.64
C PHE A 125 10.08 5.07 -3.38
N CYS A 126 8.87 4.77 -2.91
CA CYS A 126 7.66 5.34 -3.50
C CYS A 126 7.56 6.86 -3.28
N ILE A 127 7.98 7.38 -2.12
CA ILE A 127 8.02 8.83 -1.84
C ILE A 127 9.04 9.51 -2.77
N GLU A 128 10.25 8.96 -2.89
CA GLU A 128 11.30 9.47 -3.77
C GLU A 128 10.81 9.51 -5.22
N HIS A 129 10.27 8.38 -5.70
CA HIS A 129 9.74 8.28 -7.06
C HIS A 129 8.55 9.22 -7.31
N ALA A 130 7.62 9.34 -6.35
CA ALA A 130 6.48 10.25 -6.50
C ALA A 130 6.92 11.70 -6.71
N ALA A 131 7.94 12.14 -5.98
CA ALA A 131 8.52 13.48 -6.14
C ALA A 131 9.19 13.66 -7.52
N GLU A 132 9.96 12.68 -7.97
CA GLU A 132 10.63 12.69 -9.28
C GLU A 132 9.63 12.64 -10.46
N ALA A 133 8.56 11.86 -10.32
CA ALA A 133 7.50 11.72 -11.32
C ALA A 133 6.51 12.90 -11.35
N GLY A 134 6.65 13.87 -10.43
CA GLY A 134 5.84 15.08 -10.40
C GLY A 134 4.46 14.91 -9.73
N PHE A 135 4.26 13.87 -8.94
CA PHE A 135 3.07 13.78 -8.09
C PHE A 135 3.11 14.86 -7.02
N SER A 136 2.00 15.57 -6.83
CA SER A 136 1.85 16.57 -5.78
C SER A 136 1.61 15.96 -4.41
N GLU A 137 1.12 14.73 -4.37
CA GLU A 137 0.74 14.05 -3.14
C GLU A 137 0.93 12.53 -3.24
N LEU A 138 1.48 11.94 -2.18
CA LEU A 138 1.38 10.51 -1.89
C LEU A 138 0.43 10.34 -0.69
N ASP A 139 -0.80 9.90 -0.97
CA ASP A 139 -1.85 9.73 0.05
C ASP A 139 -1.70 8.38 0.75
N PHE A 140 -1.35 8.40 2.02
CA PHE A 140 -1.21 7.19 2.85
C PHE A 140 -2.55 6.53 3.21
N GLY A 141 -3.67 7.13 2.81
CA GLY A 141 -4.99 6.63 3.10
C GLY A 141 -5.40 6.77 4.58
N ARG A 142 -6.58 6.28 4.88
CA ARG A 142 -7.18 6.31 6.22
C ARG A 142 -6.34 5.55 7.24
N GLY A 143 -6.34 6.04 8.47
CA GLY A 143 -5.79 5.36 9.65
C GLY A 143 -4.74 6.18 10.40
N THR A 144 -4.42 5.71 11.60
CA THR A 144 -3.54 6.40 12.56
C THR A 144 -2.27 5.62 12.85
N GLN A 145 -1.88 4.73 11.96
CA GLN A 145 -0.67 3.93 12.13
C GLN A 145 0.56 4.83 12.34
N ARG A 146 1.48 4.35 13.18
CA ARG A 146 2.64 5.12 13.61
C ARG A 146 3.42 5.71 12.44
N TYR A 147 3.72 4.91 11.41
CA TYR A 147 4.49 5.37 10.25
C TYR A 147 3.81 6.50 9.48
N LYS A 148 2.46 6.49 9.40
CA LYS A 148 1.70 7.58 8.76
C LYS A 148 1.92 8.90 9.48
N ARG A 149 1.81 8.91 10.82
CA ARG A 149 2.06 10.10 11.63
C ARG A 149 3.50 10.59 11.56
N GLU A 150 4.46 9.67 11.46
CA GLU A 150 5.89 9.98 11.47
C GLU A 150 6.43 10.43 10.10
N LEU A 151 5.81 10.00 9.00
CA LEU A 151 6.29 10.28 7.64
C LEU A 151 5.40 11.27 6.88
N SER A 152 4.17 11.55 7.32
CA SER A 152 3.33 12.54 6.67
C SER A 152 3.71 13.96 7.05
N ASN A 153 3.55 14.89 6.11
CA ASN A 153 3.71 16.33 6.30
C ASN A 153 2.37 17.09 6.30
N ALA A 154 1.27 16.39 5.98
CA ALA A 154 -0.08 16.93 5.99
C ALA A 154 -1.09 15.89 6.49
N GLN A 155 -2.26 16.35 6.88
CA GLN A 155 -3.36 15.51 7.36
C GLN A 155 -4.69 16.09 6.91
N ARG A 156 -5.61 15.21 6.51
CA ARG A 156 -7.01 15.57 6.18
C ARG A 156 -7.96 14.83 7.11
N ASN A 157 -9.03 15.50 7.51
CA ASN A 157 -10.14 14.87 8.20
C ASN A 157 -11.07 14.25 7.16
N LEU A 158 -11.40 12.97 7.33
CA LEU A 158 -12.35 12.25 6.50
C LEU A 158 -13.67 12.09 7.26
N CYS A 159 -14.79 12.30 6.56
CA CYS A 159 -16.11 12.01 7.06
C CYS A 159 -16.70 10.85 6.24
N GLU A 160 -17.33 9.91 6.90
CA GLU A 160 -18.13 8.85 6.29
C GLU A 160 -19.60 9.15 6.51
N GLY A 161 -20.40 8.90 5.48
CA GLY A 161 -21.85 9.02 5.53
C GLY A 161 -22.50 7.88 4.76
N ALA A 162 -23.76 7.61 5.08
CA ALA A 162 -24.58 6.65 4.35
C ALA A 162 -25.90 7.32 3.95
N ILE A 163 -26.33 7.06 2.72
CA ILE A 163 -27.71 7.35 2.30
C ILE A 163 -28.51 6.09 2.59
N ILE A 164 -29.51 6.20 3.44
CA ILE A 164 -30.37 5.09 3.83
C ILE A 164 -31.75 5.38 3.28
N ASP A 165 -32.25 4.50 2.41
CA ASP A 165 -33.67 4.51 2.03
C ASP A 165 -34.51 3.88 3.15
N ALA A 166 -35.15 4.74 3.92
CA ALA A 166 -36.02 4.31 5.01
C ALA A 166 -37.30 3.56 4.55
N GLY A 167 -37.61 3.62 3.27
CA GLY A 167 -38.73 2.86 2.67
C GLY A 167 -38.45 1.39 2.46
N THR A 168 -37.18 0.96 2.61
CA THR A 168 -36.81 -0.47 2.54
C THR A 168 -36.71 -1.10 3.93
N LEU A 169 -37.06 -2.39 4.05
CA LEU A 169 -36.92 -3.14 5.31
C LEU A 169 -35.50 -3.09 5.88
N GLY A 170 -34.47 -3.12 5.02
CA GLY A 170 -33.07 -2.99 5.41
C GLY A 170 -32.67 -1.57 5.82
N GLY A 171 -33.26 -0.54 5.20
CA GLY A 171 -33.04 0.87 5.54
C GLY A 171 -33.62 1.23 6.89
N GLY A 172 -34.87 0.80 7.18
CA GLY A 172 -35.51 1.03 8.48
C GLY A 172 -34.75 0.44 9.65
N ALA A 173 -34.17 -0.77 9.50
CA ALA A 173 -33.38 -1.40 10.55
C ALA A 173 -32.02 -0.70 10.83
N ARG A 174 -31.46 -0.01 9.85
CA ARG A 174 -30.20 0.77 10.00
C ARG A 174 -30.43 2.16 10.58
N ALA A 175 -31.59 2.77 10.31
CA ALA A 175 -31.94 4.09 10.86
C ALA A 175 -32.21 4.08 12.38
N LEU A 176 -32.40 2.90 12.97
CA LEU A 176 -32.67 2.70 14.40
C LEU A 176 -31.42 2.33 15.24
N ARG A 177 -30.24 2.35 14.64
CA ARG A 177 -28.94 2.14 15.29
C ARG A 177 -28.11 3.41 15.26
#